data_bca4b585755a9b0db93197ae6719c702
#
_entry.id   bca4b585755a9b0db93197ae6719c702
#
_cell.length_a   1.000
_cell.length_b   1.000
_cell.length_c   1.000
_cell.angle_alpha   90.00
_cell.angle_beta   90.00
_cell.angle_gamma   90.00
#
_symmetry.space_group_name_H-M   'P 1'
#
loop_
_entity.id
_entity.type
_entity.pdbx_description
1 polymer ?
#
loop_
_entity_poly.entity_id
_entity_poly.type
_entity_poly.pdbx_seq_one_letter_code
_entity_poly.pdbx_strand_id
1 'polypeptide(L)'
;MVIFSYNIKLLMMKRLSLVFIVTTLVGLVFNSCKKAEKVVPNTKNELADIYGTIEGMGSQRLFEPRFSAGMDTIYFDMPYFYPVNSDYAVDLSKIIMRSTVPSDAIVAPALGTVRDVSKPFTLSITSGSGEVRSYVVVSKKVGDVSITKAKVKYQAGNSTQEVEALVKDNEVIFYILPGADLTAAIFDLEINSHSTSSLASGSTINLSQEVPLTITGIDGLKKTYKIKVAEPVKLDYGVGINRRMWTKTAAELGFTTNNETSIAVTGDYVVTVVRTNPAVYRVFNRNTGAFVKNMALPFSALAMQVVNDSEGNLIGSTFAGKNGKFLVYKWSDIDATPVKLIDWTNNNPAAITGDGGVGRRLNIYGDVNTNAVLMTTGGQSTIIYKWRIANGALVSNTPEVINYKSIVGGAASFMGYNADAQPTSTNANTDYFINYQFEIGLVNGTSHERTIGFANETANFGIFHFATDYVVFNNAKFLAIQKFVKTFSYNNAVLGLYDVTENAKINLSAADPKYKTFNIYNSEEFLGATANSSGTGDVCIALTPDKERMQVFMLLTNGGILAHEFTKYTP
;
A
#
# COMPACT_ATOMS: atom_id res chain seq x y z
N MET A 1 3.26 -83.35 38.53
CA MET A 1 1.83 -83.01 38.67
C MET A 1 1.52 -81.48 38.73
N VAL A 2 2.52 -80.60 38.83
CA VAL A 2 2.30 -79.13 38.94
C VAL A 2 2.29 -78.44 37.55
N ILE A 3 2.97 -78.98 36.54
CA ILE A 3 3.08 -78.35 35.20
C ILE A 3 1.79 -78.51 34.35
N PHE A 4 1.01 -79.56 34.58
CA PHE A 4 -0.23 -79.77 33.82
C PHE A 4 -1.38 -78.88 34.27
N SER A 5 -1.40 -78.46 35.56
CA SER A 5 -2.42 -77.54 36.10
C SER A 5 -2.26 -76.09 35.64
N TYR A 6 -1.03 -75.68 35.34
CA TYR A 6 -0.74 -74.28 34.91
C TYR A 6 -1.16 -74.04 33.43
N ASN A 7 -0.98 -75.05 32.57
CA ASN A 7 -1.37 -74.93 31.17
C ASN A 7 -2.89 -74.91 30.95
N ILE A 8 -3.66 -75.60 31.78
CA ILE A 8 -5.13 -75.62 31.69
C ILE A 8 -5.73 -74.29 32.17
N LYS A 9 -5.19 -73.66 33.24
CA LYS A 9 -5.61 -72.31 33.68
C LYS A 9 -5.28 -71.24 32.64
N LEU A 10 -4.11 -71.31 31.98
CA LEU A 10 -3.70 -70.35 30.93
C LEU A 10 -4.58 -70.48 29.68
N LEU A 11 -4.98 -71.72 29.32
CA LEU A 11 -5.88 -71.97 28.20
C LEU A 11 -7.32 -71.51 28.47
N MET A 12 -7.81 -71.66 29.69
CA MET A 12 -9.12 -71.17 30.11
C MET A 12 -9.13 -69.63 30.16
N MET A 13 -8.09 -68.97 30.69
CA MET A 13 -8.00 -67.51 30.68
C MET A 13 -7.94 -66.92 29.27
N LYS A 14 -7.20 -67.57 28.35
CA LYS A 14 -7.17 -67.12 26.94
C LYS A 14 -8.53 -67.27 26.24
N ARG A 15 -9.27 -68.37 26.54
CA ARG A 15 -10.64 -68.56 26.00
C ARG A 15 -11.65 -67.59 26.62
N LEU A 16 -11.54 -67.28 27.90
CA LEU A 16 -12.39 -66.30 28.55
C LEU A 16 -12.13 -64.88 28.05
N SER A 17 -10.86 -64.49 27.83
CA SER A 17 -10.50 -63.21 27.22
C SER A 17 -10.99 -63.11 25.77
N LEU A 18 -10.92 -64.20 24.98
CA LEU A 18 -11.40 -64.17 23.61
C LEU A 18 -12.95 -64.02 23.55
N VAL A 19 -13.70 -64.69 24.44
CA VAL A 19 -15.14 -64.57 24.52
C VAL A 19 -15.53 -63.16 24.97
N PHE A 20 -14.78 -62.56 25.90
CA PHE A 20 -15.04 -61.19 26.36
C PHE A 20 -14.75 -60.16 25.24
N ILE A 21 -13.69 -60.34 24.45
CA ILE A 21 -13.37 -59.47 23.32
C ILE A 21 -14.43 -59.62 22.20
N VAL A 22 -14.88 -60.81 21.91
CA VAL A 22 -15.91 -61.06 20.87
C VAL A 22 -17.27 -60.51 21.34
N THR A 23 -17.67 -60.64 22.61
CA THR A 23 -18.92 -60.06 23.13
C THR A 23 -18.86 -58.54 23.17
N THR A 24 -17.71 -57.91 23.47
CA THR A 24 -17.52 -56.49 23.45
C THR A 24 -17.56 -55.95 22.02
N LEU A 25 -16.94 -56.64 21.06
CA LEU A 25 -16.99 -56.27 19.62
C LEU A 25 -18.42 -56.38 19.06
N VAL A 26 -19.17 -57.43 19.41
CA VAL A 26 -20.56 -57.62 18.98
C VAL A 26 -21.46 -56.55 19.61
N GLY A 27 -21.22 -56.18 20.90
CA GLY A 27 -21.93 -55.07 21.56
C GLY A 27 -21.68 -53.71 20.91
N LEU A 28 -20.48 -53.46 20.40
CA LEU A 28 -20.15 -52.24 19.70
C LEU A 28 -20.81 -52.14 18.31
N VAL A 29 -20.99 -53.28 17.61
CA VAL A 29 -21.65 -53.28 16.30
C VAL A 29 -23.14 -53.03 16.38
N PHE A 30 -23.82 -53.45 17.48
CA PHE A 30 -25.25 -53.23 17.66
C PHE A 30 -25.61 -51.82 18.16
N ASN A 31 -24.64 -51.03 18.67
CA ASN A 31 -24.88 -49.64 19.07
C ASN A 31 -24.60 -48.63 17.92
N SER A 32 -24.13 -49.11 16.77
CA SER A 32 -23.78 -48.26 15.60
C SER A 32 -24.94 -47.90 14.70
N CYS A 33 -26.12 -48.50 14.87
CA CYS A 33 -27.31 -48.03 14.16
C CYS A 33 -28.03 -46.95 14.95
N LYS A 34 -27.50 -45.71 14.92
CA LYS A 34 -28.37 -44.54 15.13
C LYS A 34 -29.44 -44.61 14.05
N LYS A 35 -30.73 -44.64 14.46
CA LYS A 35 -31.82 -44.37 13.52
C LYS A 35 -31.45 -43.11 12.76
N ALA A 36 -31.42 -43.20 11.45
CA ALA A 36 -31.26 -42.01 10.61
C ALA A 36 -32.25 -40.95 11.12
N GLU A 37 -31.72 -39.82 11.56
CA GLU A 37 -32.56 -38.70 11.92
C GLU A 37 -33.43 -38.39 10.72
N LYS A 38 -34.70 -38.21 10.93
CA LYS A 38 -35.64 -37.89 9.87
C LYS A 38 -35.26 -36.48 9.40
N VAL A 39 -34.50 -36.40 8.33
CA VAL A 39 -34.12 -35.12 7.72
C VAL A 39 -35.44 -34.41 7.35
N VAL A 40 -35.72 -33.29 8.00
CA VAL A 40 -36.85 -32.44 7.61
C VAL A 40 -36.42 -31.72 6.32
N PRO A 41 -37.14 -31.92 5.23
CA PRO A 41 -36.80 -31.26 3.97
C PRO A 41 -36.80 -29.73 4.15
N ASN A 42 -35.77 -29.08 3.58
CA ASN A 42 -35.70 -27.63 3.60
C ASN A 42 -36.81 -27.00 2.73
N THR A 43 -37.54 -26.03 3.27
CA THR A 43 -38.60 -25.33 2.54
C THR A 43 -38.11 -24.12 1.74
N LYS A 44 -36.84 -23.72 1.92
CA LYS A 44 -36.29 -22.55 1.23
C LYS A 44 -36.03 -22.85 -0.25
N ASN A 45 -36.46 -21.96 -1.10
CA ASN A 45 -36.27 -22.01 -2.56
C ASN A 45 -35.78 -20.70 -3.15
N GLU A 46 -35.20 -19.82 -2.33
CA GLU A 46 -34.58 -18.58 -2.79
C GLU A 46 -33.20 -18.84 -3.38
N LEU A 47 -32.89 -18.03 -4.39
CA LEU A 47 -31.55 -17.94 -4.93
C LEU A 47 -30.67 -17.11 -3.97
N ALA A 48 -29.67 -17.72 -3.37
CA ALA A 48 -28.74 -17.01 -2.47
C ALA A 48 -27.71 -16.20 -3.27
N ASP A 49 -27.31 -16.73 -4.42
CA ASP A 49 -26.33 -16.09 -5.31
C ASP A 49 -26.40 -16.68 -6.71
N ILE A 50 -26.10 -15.86 -7.72
CA ILE A 50 -25.90 -16.30 -9.11
C ILE A 50 -24.90 -15.37 -9.80
N TYR A 51 -24.04 -15.94 -10.64
CA TYR A 51 -23.11 -15.17 -11.46
C TYR A 51 -22.81 -15.89 -12.77
N GLY A 52 -22.27 -15.15 -13.74
CA GLY A 52 -21.83 -15.68 -15.02
C GLY A 52 -20.30 -15.71 -15.13
N THR A 53 -19.78 -16.70 -15.87
CA THR A 53 -18.37 -16.77 -16.29
C THR A 53 -18.27 -17.23 -17.73
N ILE A 54 -17.13 -16.97 -18.38
CA ILE A 54 -16.83 -17.43 -19.74
C ILE A 54 -16.26 -18.84 -19.68
N GLU A 55 -16.56 -19.65 -20.69
CA GLU A 55 -15.95 -20.97 -20.86
C GLU A 55 -14.42 -20.87 -20.80
N GLY A 56 -13.78 -21.74 -20.02
CA GLY A 56 -12.34 -21.74 -19.80
C GLY A 56 -11.83 -20.85 -18.65
N MET A 57 -12.66 -19.96 -18.10
CA MET A 57 -12.29 -19.07 -16.99
C MET A 57 -12.57 -19.66 -15.58
N GLY A 58 -12.82 -20.96 -15.50
CA GLY A 58 -13.02 -21.69 -14.24
C GLY A 58 -14.26 -21.22 -13.48
N SER A 59 -14.09 -20.79 -12.22
CA SER A 59 -15.16 -20.28 -11.35
C SER A 59 -15.07 -18.78 -11.08
N GLN A 60 -14.34 -18.03 -11.90
CA GLN A 60 -14.23 -16.59 -11.74
C GLN A 60 -15.59 -15.92 -11.92
N ARG A 61 -15.91 -14.97 -11.03
CA ARG A 61 -17.12 -14.15 -11.11
C ARG A 61 -16.87 -13.00 -12.08
N LEU A 62 -17.28 -13.14 -13.31
CA LEU A 62 -17.05 -12.14 -14.36
C LEU A 62 -18.27 -11.25 -14.59
N PHE A 63 -19.46 -11.82 -14.47
CA PHE A 63 -20.71 -11.12 -14.74
C PHE A 63 -21.64 -11.23 -13.54
N GLU A 64 -21.95 -10.07 -12.97
CA GLU A 64 -22.80 -9.97 -11.79
C GLU A 64 -24.27 -9.76 -12.20
N PRO A 65 -25.24 -10.26 -11.44
CA PRO A 65 -26.64 -10.11 -11.72
C PRO A 65 -27.17 -8.74 -11.27
N ARG A 66 -28.21 -8.29 -11.96
CA ARG A 66 -29.10 -7.24 -11.49
C ARG A 66 -30.52 -7.81 -11.42
N PHE A 67 -31.18 -7.68 -10.29
CA PHE A 67 -32.52 -8.19 -10.07
C PHE A 67 -33.58 -7.13 -10.40
N SER A 68 -34.75 -7.56 -10.90
CA SER A 68 -35.95 -6.72 -10.98
C SER A 68 -36.42 -6.31 -9.57
N ALA A 69 -37.23 -5.26 -9.48
CA ALA A 69 -37.82 -4.84 -8.22
C ALA A 69 -38.66 -5.95 -7.55
N GLY A 70 -39.29 -6.81 -8.36
CA GLY A 70 -40.08 -7.97 -7.90
C GLY A 70 -39.23 -9.19 -7.56
N MET A 71 -37.90 -9.14 -7.75
CA MET A 71 -36.97 -10.25 -7.51
C MET A 71 -37.36 -11.54 -8.29
N ASP A 72 -38.02 -11.39 -9.44
CA ASP A 72 -38.47 -12.48 -10.31
C ASP A 72 -37.70 -12.55 -11.63
N THR A 73 -37.02 -11.48 -12.00
CA THR A 73 -36.20 -11.41 -13.21
C THR A 73 -34.75 -11.05 -12.87
N ILE A 74 -33.84 -11.79 -13.46
CA ILE A 74 -32.39 -11.67 -13.28
C ILE A 74 -31.81 -11.18 -14.60
N TYR A 75 -31.21 -10.00 -14.57
CA TYR A 75 -30.53 -9.40 -15.72
C TYR A 75 -29.03 -9.57 -15.63
N PHE A 76 -28.40 -9.98 -16.73
CA PHE A 76 -26.97 -9.96 -16.92
C PHE A 76 -26.64 -8.99 -18.06
N ASP A 77 -26.14 -7.83 -17.69
CA ASP A 77 -25.59 -6.85 -18.62
C ASP A 77 -24.10 -7.17 -18.83
N MET A 78 -23.76 -7.85 -19.93
CA MET A 78 -22.41 -8.33 -20.22
C MET A 78 -21.69 -7.39 -21.17
N PRO A 79 -20.36 -7.15 -21.01
CA PRO A 79 -19.63 -6.33 -21.95
C PRO A 79 -19.53 -7.01 -23.32
N TYR A 80 -19.24 -6.25 -24.36
CA TYR A 80 -18.99 -6.80 -25.70
C TYR A 80 -17.70 -7.60 -25.76
N PHE A 81 -16.69 -7.19 -25.00
CA PHE A 81 -15.35 -7.79 -24.96
C PHE A 81 -14.88 -8.03 -23.53
N TYR A 82 -14.11 -9.11 -23.33
CA TYR A 82 -13.49 -9.43 -22.05
C TYR A 82 -12.10 -10.06 -22.25
N PRO A 83 -11.03 -9.62 -21.54
CA PRO A 83 -10.99 -8.50 -20.58
C PRO A 83 -11.40 -7.16 -21.20
N VAL A 84 -11.77 -6.20 -20.35
CA VAL A 84 -12.10 -4.82 -20.78
C VAL A 84 -10.93 -4.26 -21.61
N ASN A 85 -11.25 -3.55 -22.69
CA ASN A 85 -10.30 -3.01 -23.68
C ASN A 85 -9.55 -4.06 -24.52
N SER A 86 -9.95 -5.34 -24.48
CA SER A 86 -9.44 -6.36 -25.40
C SER A 86 -10.36 -6.49 -26.63
N ASP A 87 -9.89 -7.23 -27.64
CA ASP A 87 -10.70 -7.60 -28.83
C ASP A 87 -11.32 -8.99 -28.71
N TYR A 88 -11.28 -9.62 -27.51
CA TYR A 88 -11.90 -10.92 -27.29
C TYR A 88 -13.39 -10.76 -27.03
N ALA A 89 -14.19 -11.07 -28.06
CA ALA A 89 -15.65 -10.94 -27.99
C ALA A 89 -16.26 -11.90 -26.98
N VAL A 90 -17.13 -11.40 -26.13
CA VAL A 90 -17.98 -12.22 -25.26
C VAL A 90 -19.02 -12.93 -26.11
N ASP A 91 -19.03 -14.26 -26.08
CA ASP A 91 -19.99 -15.10 -26.79
C ASP A 91 -21.10 -15.55 -25.82
N LEU A 92 -22.31 -14.99 -25.97
CA LEU A 92 -23.45 -15.34 -25.12
C LEU A 92 -23.90 -16.81 -25.28
N SER A 93 -23.47 -17.51 -26.33
CA SER A 93 -23.75 -18.94 -26.51
C SER A 93 -22.83 -19.82 -25.65
N LYS A 94 -21.80 -19.26 -25.03
CA LYS A 94 -20.75 -19.98 -24.30
C LYS A 94 -20.54 -19.49 -22.86
N ILE A 95 -21.62 -19.14 -22.18
CA ILE A 95 -21.58 -18.69 -20.80
C ILE A 95 -21.85 -19.84 -19.84
N ILE A 96 -21.13 -19.87 -18.74
CA ILE A 96 -21.38 -20.78 -17.61
C ILE A 96 -22.00 -19.97 -16.50
N MET A 97 -23.27 -20.25 -16.18
CA MET A 97 -23.95 -19.68 -15.02
C MET A 97 -23.69 -20.55 -13.80
N ARG A 98 -23.41 -19.94 -12.66
CA ARG A 98 -23.22 -20.63 -11.38
C ARG A 98 -24.09 -19.99 -10.32
N SER A 99 -24.63 -20.80 -9.42
CA SER A 99 -25.51 -20.32 -8.37
C SER A 99 -25.22 -20.99 -7.03
N THR A 100 -25.63 -20.31 -5.98
CA THR A 100 -25.73 -20.87 -4.63
C THR A 100 -27.21 -20.93 -4.26
N VAL A 101 -27.66 -22.11 -3.91
CA VAL A 101 -29.04 -22.38 -3.50
C VAL A 101 -29.05 -23.04 -2.12
N PRO A 102 -30.19 -23.05 -1.41
CA PRO A 102 -30.32 -23.76 -0.14
C PRO A 102 -29.98 -25.25 -0.27
N SER A 103 -29.55 -25.86 0.83
CA SER A 103 -29.36 -27.31 0.89
C SER A 103 -30.65 -28.05 0.51
N ASP A 104 -30.54 -29.17 -0.19
CA ASP A 104 -31.63 -30.00 -0.71
C ASP A 104 -32.44 -29.36 -1.86
N ALA A 105 -32.12 -28.13 -2.29
CA ALA A 105 -32.81 -27.51 -3.40
C ALA A 105 -32.25 -28.01 -4.74
N ILE A 106 -33.14 -28.19 -5.71
CA ILE A 106 -32.81 -28.60 -7.09
C ILE A 106 -33.01 -27.40 -8.02
N VAL A 107 -32.02 -27.15 -8.87
CA VAL A 107 -32.02 -26.09 -9.86
C VAL A 107 -32.31 -26.66 -11.24
N ALA A 108 -33.29 -26.13 -11.91
CA ALA A 108 -33.65 -26.50 -13.29
C ALA A 108 -33.81 -25.25 -14.18
N PRO A 109 -33.15 -25.21 -15.33
CA PRO A 109 -32.17 -26.17 -15.82
C PRO A 109 -30.87 -26.16 -14.98
N ALA A 110 -30.16 -27.28 -14.94
CA ALA A 110 -28.90 -27.39 -14.21
C ALA A 110 -27.92 -26.33 -14.67
N LEU A 111 -27.21 -25.71 -13.69
CA LEU A 111 -26.17 -24.72 -13.91
C LEU A 111 -24.79 -25.35 -13.77
N GLY A 112 -23.74 -24.59 -14.09
CA GLY A 112 -22.34 -25.05 -14.00
C GLY A 112 -21.78 -25.64 -15.30
N THR A 113 -22.59 -25.69 -16.36
CA THR A 113 -22.18 -26.09 -17.73
C THR A 113 -22.36 -24.93 -18.71
N VAL A 114 -21.70 -25.03 -19.86
CA VAL A 114 -21.84 -24.06 -20.95
C VAL A 114 -23.30 -24.00 -21.42
N ARG A 115 -23.79 -22.79 -21.55
CA ARG A 115 -25.17 -22.51 -21.95
C ARG A 115 -25.23 -21.33 -22.90
N ASP A 116 -26.12 -21.44 -23.88
CA ASP A 116 -26.56 -20.29 -24.66
C ASP A 116 -27.55 -19.45 -23.83
N VAL A 117 -27.11 -18.24 -23.46
CA VAL A 117 -27.93 -17.26 -22.73
C VAL A 117 -28.33 -16.07 -23.60
N SER A 118 -28.15 -16.18 -24.92
CA SER A 118 -28.58 -15.13 -25.86
C SER A 118 -30.10 -14.94 -25.92
N LYS A 119 -30.83 -15.94 -25.43
CA LYS A 119 -32.32 -15.87 -25.28
C LYS A 119 -32.67 -16.01 -23.80
N PRO A 120 -33.76 -15.33 -23.36
CA PRO A 120 -34.26 -15.49 -22.01
C PRO A 120 -34.64 -16.96 -21.73
N PHE A 121 -34.40 -17.41 -20.50
CA PHE A 121 -34.82 -18.72 -20.03
C PHE A 121 -35.35 -18.66 -18.60
N THR A 122 -36.16 -19.63 -18.22
CA THR A 122 -36.67 -19.76 -16.86
C THR A 122 -35.75 -20.63 -16.04
N LEU A 123 -35.33 -20.11 -14.88
CA LEU A 123 -34.57 -20.81 -13.85
C LEU A 123 -35.50 -21.13 -12.68
N SER A 124 -35.77 -22.42 -12.44
CA SER A 124 -36.62 -22.86 -11.34
C SER A 124 -35.80 -23.49 -10.22
N ILE A 125 -36.14 -23.15 -9.00
CA ILE A 125 -35.54 -23.70 -7.78
C ILE A 125 -36.63 -24.43 -7.03
N THR A 126 -36.50 -25.75 -6.92
CA THR A 126 -37.40 -26.60 -6.15
C THR A 126 -36.77 -26.87 -4.80
N SER A 127 -37.41 -26.50 -3.71
CA SER A 127 -36.95 -26.81 -2.34
C SER A 127 -37.00 -28.31 -2.05
N GLY A 128 -36.33 -28.76 -0.99
CA GLY A 128 -36.43 -30.13 -0.51
C GLY A 128 -37.87 -30.57 -0.16
N SER A 129 -38.75 -29.61 0.18
CA SER A 129 -40.19 -29.86 0.41
C SER A 129 -41.02 -29.92 -0.85
N GLY A 130 -40.46 -29.59 -2.02
CA GLY A 130 -41.14 -29.62 -3.31
C GLY A 130 -41.75 -28.27 -3.75
N GLU A 131 -41.58 -27.21 -3.00
CA GLU A 131 -42.03 -25.87 -3.40
C GLU A 131 -41.12 -25.29 -4.49
N VAL A 132 -41.73 -24.71 -5.53
CA VAL A 132 -41.02 -24.19 -6.69
C VAL A 132 -41.06 -22.68 -6.73
N ARG A 133 -39.87 -22.06 -6.90
CA ARG A 133 -39.74 -20.64 -7.24
C ARG A 133 -39.03 -20.49 -8.57
N SER A 134 -39.54 -19.62 -9.42
CA SER A 134 -39.04 -19.42 -10.78
C SER A 134 -38.52 -18.00 -10.96
N TYR A 135 -37.46 -17.87 -11.72
CA TYR A 135 -36.83 -16.60 -12.15
C TYR A 135 -36.73 -16.60 -13.67
N VAL A 136 -36.93 -15.45 -14.29
CA VAL A 136 -36.61 -15.25 -15.70
C VAL A 136 -35.19 -14.70 -15.78
N VAL A 137 -34.28 -15.40 -16.45
CA VAL A 137 -32.92 -14.94 -16.69
C VAL A 137 -32.83 -14.31 -18.07
N VAL A 138 -32.37 -13.07 -18.13
CA VAL A 138 -32.22 -12.28 -19.35
C VAL A 138 -30.79 -11.79 -19.44
N SER A 139 -30.09 -12.14 -20.50
CA SER A 139 -28.72 -11.67 -20.75
C SER A 139 -28.68 -10.86 -22.05
N LYS A 140 -27.94 -9.78 -22.03
CA LYS A 140 -27.64 -8.96 -23.20
C LYS A 140 -26.25 -8.40 -23.15
N LYS A 141 -25.70 -8.06 -24.31
CA LYS A 141 -24.46 -7.25 -24.37
C LYS A 141 -24.83 -5.78 -24.21
N VAL A 142 -23.97 -5.06 -23.48
CA VAL A 142 -24.09 -3.61 -23.25
C VAL A 142 -22.78 -2.93 -23.59
N GLY A 143 -22.87 -1.79 -24.26
CA GLY A 143 -21.72 -0.92 -24.51
C GLY A 143 -21.32 -0.19 -23.23
N ASP A 144 -20.03 -0.01 -23.05
CA ASP A 144 -19.50 0.76 -21.94
C ASP A 144 -19.53 2.26 -22.29
N VAL A 145 -20.20 3.04 -21.48
CA VAL A 145 -20.30 4.50 -21.61
C VAL A 145 -19.70 5.21 -20.37
N SER A 146 -18.94 4.48 -19.58
CA SER A 146 -18.27 5.01 -18.40
C SER A 146 -17.00 5.78 -18.77
N ILE A 147 -16.62 6.68 -17.88
CA ILE A 147 -15.33 7.38 -17.93
C ILE A 147 -14.42 6.69 -16.93
N THR A 148 -13.31 6.12 -17.39
CA THR A 148 -12.30 5.50 -16.54
C THR A 148 -11.47 6.56 -15.84
N LYS A 149 -11.11 7.65 -16.58
CA LYS A 149 -10.33 8.75 -16.05
C LYS A 149 -10.54 10.00 -16.89
N ALA A 150 -10.55 11.14 -16.23
CA ALA A 150 -10.54 12.43 -16.90
C ALA A 150 -9.56 13.36 -16.18
N LYS A 151 -8.76 14.11 -16.94
CA LYS A 151 -7.79 15.06 -16.42
C LYS A 151 -7.86 16.35 -17.20
N VAL A 152 -7.43 17.43 -16.57
CA VAL A 152 -7.16 18.70 -17.25
C VAL A 152 -5.81 19.26 -16.87
N LYS A 153 -5.12 19.85 -17.85
CA LYS A 153 -3.95 20.70 -17.64
C LYS A 153 -4.34 22.15 -17.89
N TYR A 154 -4.00 23.01 -16.98
CA TYR A 154 -4.35 24.43 -17.02
C TYR A 154 -3.22 25.29 -16.47
N GLN A 155 -3.25 26.60 -16.72
CA GLN A 155 -2.27 27.55 -16.18
C GLN A 155 -2.74 28.10 -14.83
N ALA A 156 -1.83 28.07 -13.85
CA ALA A 156 -2.01 28.74 -12.58
C ALA A 156 -0.76 29.63 -12.32
N GLY A 157 -0.89 30.93 -12.56
CA GLY A 157 0.26 31.83 -12.62
C GLY A 157 1.25 31.38 -13.72
N ASN A 158 2.50 31.21 -13.38
CA ASN A 158 3.56 30.81 -14.31
C ASN A 158 3.76 29.28 -14.42
N SER A 159 2.90 28.47 -13.80
CA SER A 159 3.03 27.02 -13.79
C SER A 159 1.84 26.32 -14.43
N THR A 160 2.11 25.24 -15.18
CA THR A 160 1.10 24.34 -15.66
C THR A 160 0.75 23.38 -14.53
N GLN A 161 -0.53 23.32 -14.18
CA GLN A 161 -1.09 22.38 -13.19
C GLN A 161 -1.86 21.29 -13.90
N GLU A 162 -1.91 20.11 -13.29
CA GLU A 162 -2.76 19.01 -13.75
C GLU A 162 -3.66 18.56 -12.59
N VAL A 163 -4.94 18.38 -12.86
CA VAL A 163 -5.90 17.84 -11.89
C VAL A 163 -6.73 16.74 -12.53
N GLU A 164 -7.02 15.71 -11.75
CA GLU A 164 -7.91 14.62 -12.11
C GLU A 164 -9.33 14.91 -11.61
N ALA A 165 -10.33 14.58 -12.41
CA ALA A 165 -11.72 14.81 -12.08
C ALA A 165 -12.26 13.77 -11.09
N LEU A 166 -13.20 14.20 -10.26
CA LEU A 166 -14.18 13.32 -9.66
C LEU A 166 -15.29 13.06 -10.69
N VAL A 167 -15.42 11.79 -11.11
CA VAL A 167 -16.55 11.36 -11.97
C VAL A 167 -17.64 10.79 -11.06
N LYS A 168 -18.78 11.44 -11.03
CA LYS A 168 -19.92 11.03 -10.21
C LYS A 168 -21.22 11.20 -11.00
N ASP A 169 -22.03 10.15 -11.07
CA ASP A 169 -23.29 10.12 -11.80
C ASP A 169 -23.12 10.56 -13.27
N ASN A 170 -23.57 11.75 -13.62
CA ASN A 170 -23.45 12.36 -14.95
C ASN A 170 -22.57 13.61 -14.94
N GLU A 171 -21.69 13.74 -13.95
CA GLU A 171 -20.82 14.89 -13.78
C GLU A 171 -19.34 14.48 -13.79
N VAL A 172 -18.52 15.32 -14.40
CA VAL A 172 -17.06 15.29 -14.39
C VAL A 172 -16.59 16.58 -13.72
N ILE A 173 -16.21 16.50 -12.45
CA ILE A 173 -15.99 17.67 -11.61
C ILE A 173 -14.48 17.83 -11.39
N PHE A 174 -13.92 18.94 -11.84
CA PHE A 174 -12.55 19.35 -11.54
C PHE A 174 -12.54 20.31 -10.37
N TYR A 175 -11.91 19.92 -9.26
CA TYR A 175 -11.73 20.83 -8.11
C TYR A 175 -10.47 21.65 -8.33
N ILE A 176 -10.65 22.92 -8.67
CA ILE A 176 -9.58 23.86 -9.02
C ILE A 176 -9.68 25.10 -8.16
N LEU A 177 -8.53 25.52 -7.59
CA LEU A 177 -8.46 26.74 -6.79
C LEU A 177 -8.73 27.99 -7.65
N PRO A 178 -9.34 29.04 -7.08
CA PRO A 178 -9.57 30.31 -7.76
C PRO A 178 -8.29 30.92 -8.32
N GLY A 179 -8.43 31.70 -9.43
CA GLY A 179 -7.32 32.40 -10.06
C GLY A 179 -6.57 31.61 -11.15
N ALA A 180 -7.00 30.40 -11.45
CA ALA A 180 -6.48 29.63 -12.60
C ALA A 180 -7.05 30.16 -13.92
N ASP A 181 -6.26 30.11 -14.99
CA ASP A 181 -6.76 30.35 -16.36
C ASP A 181 -7.38 29.05 -16.89
N LEU A 182 -8.70 29.06 -17.00
CA LEU A 182 -9.51 27.92 -17.43
C LEU A 182 -10.01 28.07 -18.88
N THR A 183 -9.62 29.12 -19.58
CA THR A 183 -10.13 29.41 -20.93
C THR A 183 -9.58 28.48 -22.00
N ALA A 184 -8.40 27.89 -21.74
CA ALA A 184 -7.69 27.01 -22.68
C ALA A 184 -7.10 25.78 -21.95
N ALA A 185 -7.92 25.07 -21.17
CA ALA A 185 -7.48 23.86 -20.48
C ALA A 185 -7.36 22.68 -21.47
N ILE A 186 -6.29 21.90 -21.37
CA ILE A 186 -6.11 20.67 -22.16
C ILE A 186 -6.81 19.53 -21.44
N PHE A 187 -7.79 18.92 -22.09
CA PHE A 187 -8.60 17.86 -21.56
C PHE A 187 -8.11 16.49 -22.02
N ASP A 188 -7.73 15.63 -21.08
CA ASP A 188 -7.34 14.24 -21.31
C ASP A 188 -8.41 13.30 -20.79
N LEU A 189 -8.80 12.30 -21.60
CA LEU A 189 -9.90 11.39 -21.33
C LEU A 189 -9.50 9.95 -21.60
N GLU A 190 -9.77 9.09 -20.63
CA GLU A 190 -9.65 7.63 -20.76
C GLU A 190 -11.04 7.01 -20.66
N ILE A 191 -11.45 6.31 -21.70
CA ILE A 191 -12.71 5.54 -21.78
C ILE A 191 -12.42 4.16 -22.35
N ASN A 192 -13.42 3.32 -22.42
CA ASN A 192 -13.31 2.02 -23.08
C ASN A 192 -12.83 2.20 -24.54
N SER A 193 -11.89 1.37 -25.00
CA SER A 193 -11.28 1.44 -26.34
C SER A 193 -12.28 1.27 -27.49
N HIS A 194 -13.44 0.64 -27.22
CA HIS A 194 -14.52 0.45 -28.19
C HIS A 194 -15.65 1.49 -28.07
N SER A 195 -15.44 2.51 -27.23
CA SER A 195 -16.37 3.64 -27.10
C SER A 195 -15.80 4.88 -27.78
N THR A 196 -16.67 5.81 -28.13
CA THR A 196 -16.30 7.09 -28.72
C THR A 196 -16.74 8.26 -27.86
N SER A 197 -16.03 9.37 -27.94
CA SER A 197 -16.31 10.58 -27.18
C SER A 197 -16.59 11.75 -28.12
N SER A 198 -17.49 12.66 -27.72
CA SER A 198 -17.73 13.92 -28.43
C SER A 198 -16.59 14.92 -28.31
N LEU A 199 -15.70 14.74 -27.32
CA LEU A 199 -14.48 15.50 -27.15
C LEU A 199 -13.27 14.55 -27.25
N ALA A 200 -12.32 14.87 -28.11
CA ALA A 200 -11.10 14.08 -28.22
C ALA A 200 -10.21 14.28 -26.99
N SER A 201 -9.51 13.21 -26.55
CA SER A 201 -8.43 13.35 -25.58
C SER A 201 -7.33 14.24 -26.15
N GLY A 202 -6.75 15.12 -25.34
CA GLY A 202 -5.79 16.14 -25.76
C GLY A 202 -6.43 17.42 -26.36
N SER A 203 -7.76 17.52 -26.41
CA SER A 203 -8.42 18.71 -26.93
C SER A 203 -8.37 19.87 -25.93
N THR A 204 -8.31 21.10 -26.48
CA THR A 204 -8.44 22.33 -25.69
C THR A 204 -9.91 22.63 -25.44
N ILE A 205 -10.28 22.83 -24.19
CA ILE A 205 -11.66 23.18 -23.77
C ILE A 205 -11.66 24.42 -22.87
N ASN A 206 -12.75 25.15 -22.89
CA ASN A 206 -12.98 26.28 -22.00
C ASN A 206 -13.79 25.84 -20.78
N LEU A 207 -13.15 25.74 -19.63
CA LEU A 207 -13.74 25.32 -18.35
C LEU A 207 -14.26 26.49 -17.49
N SER A 208 -14.25 27.71 -18.02
CA SER A 208 -14.94 28.83 -17.34
C SER A 208 -16.47 28.68 -17.38
N GLN A 209 -16.97 27.70 -18.09
CA GLN A 209 -18.38 27.31 -18.20
C GLN A 209 -18.53 25.78 -18.24
N GLU A 210 -19.75 25.27 -18.02
CA GLU A 210 -20.02 23.84 -18.17
C GLU A 210 -19.86 23.39 -19.64
N VAL A 211 -19.19 22.24 -19.82
CA VAL A 211 -18.95 21.65 -21.16
C VAL A 211 -19.65 20.29 -21.23
N PRO A 212 -20.51 20.05 -22.23
CA PRO A 212 -21.13 18.74 -22.42
C PRO A 212 -20.14 17.75 -23.02
N LEU A 213 -20.15 16.52 -22.48
CA LEU A 213 -19.33 15.38 -22.93
C LEU A 213 -20.24 14.19 -23.14
N THR A 214 -20.36 13.70 -24.39
CA THR A 214 -21.15 12.50 -24.67
C THR A 214 -20.23 11.34 -25.01
N ILE A 215 -20.37 10.24 -24.26
CA ILE A 215 -19.73 8.97 -24.54
C ILE A 215 -20.75 8.07 -25.25
N THR A 216 -20.32 7.44 -26.34
CA THR A 216 -21.13 6.51 -27.12
C THR A 216 -20.48 5.14 -27.09
N GLY A 217 -21.17 4.16 -26.55
CA GLY A 217 -20.76 2.76 -26.52
C GLY A 217 -20.85 2.08 -27.89
N ILE A 218 -20.24 0.91 -28.01
CA ILE A 218 -20.22 0.12 -29.26
C ILE A 218 -21.64 -0.28 -29.74
N ASP A 219 -22.59 -0.35 -28.84
CA ASP A 219 -24.00 -0.65 -29.13
C ASP A 219 -24.81 0.59 -29.55
N GLY A 220 -24.15 1.77 -29.59
CA GLY A 220 -24.80 3.05 -29.86
C GLY A 220 -25.49 3.67 -28.62
N LEU A 221 -25.41 3.04 -27.45
CA LEU A 221 -25.83 3.65 -26.19
C LEU A 221 -25.09 4.95 -25.98
N LYS A 222 -25.78 6.00 -25.57
CA LYS A 222 -25.17 7.31 -25.29
C LYS A 222 -25.40 7.70 -23.84
N LYS A 223 -24.36 8.24 -23.23
CA LYS A 223 -24.44 8.89 -21.93
C LYS A 223 -23.78 10.26 -22.01
N THR A 224 -24.51 11.29 -21.59
CA THR A 224 -23.99 12.66 -21.57
C THR A 224 -23.61 13.03 -20.15
N TYR A 225 -22.39 13.50 -20.01
CA TYR A 225 -21.83 14.06 -18.78
C TYR A 225 -21.71 15.57 -18.90
N LYS A 226 -21.70 16.24 -17.77
CA LYS A 226 -21.40 17.67 -17.65
C LYS A 226 -20.01 17.83 -17.05
N ILE A 227 -19.08 18.38 -17.80
CA ILE A 227 -17.77 18.79 -17.28
C ILE A 227 -17.95 20.15 -16.64
N LYS A 228 -17.53 20.26 -15.37
CA LYS A 228 -17.58 21.52 -14.61
C LYS A 228 -16.40 21.65 -13.66
N VAL A 229 -16.15 22.89 -13.26
CA VAL A 229 -15.17 23.22 -12.22
C VAL A 229 -15.92 23.55 -10.93
N ALA A 230 -15.40 23.08 -9.82
CA ALA A 230 -15.84 23.43 -8.50
C ALA A 230 -14.64 23.88 -7.65
N GLU A 231 -14.87 24.74 -6.70
CA GLU A 231 -13.86 25.14 -5.75
C GLU A 231 -13.74 24.09 -4.65
N PRO A 232 -12.53 23.57 -4.38
CA PRO A 232 -12.33 22.60 -3.30
C PRO A 232 -12.39 23.30 -1.95
N VAL A 233 -12.93 22.61 -0.96
CA VAL A 233 -13.02 23.11 0.42
C VAL A 233 -11.73 22.82 1.16
N LYS A 234 -11.14 23.84 1.79
CA LYS A 234 -9.95 23.68 2.61
C LYS A 234 -10.32 23.03 3.94
N LEU A 235 -9.58 21.98 4.28
CA LEU A 235 -9.71 21.31 5.57
C LEU A 235 -8.91 22.07 6.64
N ASP A 236 -9.47 22.14 7.84
CA ASP A 236 -8.76 22.68 9.01
C ASP A 236 -7.76 21.68 9.60
N TYR A 237 -7.87 20.40 9.24
CA TYR A 237 -7.07 19.32 9.78
C TYR A 237 -6.89 18.17 8.79
N GLY A 238 -5.67 17.62 8.75
CA GLY A 238 -5.38 16.38 8.04
C GLY A 238 -5.24 16.55 6.53
N VAL A 239 -5.54 15.52 5.79
CA VAL A 239 -5.42 15.44 4.33
C VAL A 239 -6.76 15.13 3.68
N GLY A 240 -6.97 15.66 2.49
CA GLY A 240 -8.16 15.42 1.68
C GLY A 240 -7.83 14.75 0.35
N ILE A 241 -8.06 15.46 -0.77
CA ILE A 241 -7.79 14.92 -2.11
C ILE A 241 -6.34 14.45 -2.19
N ASN A 242 -6.15 13.23 -2.68
CA ASN A 242 -4.83 12.67 -2.92
C ASN A 242 -4.76 12.02 -4.31
N ARG A 243 -3.56 11.91 -4.84
CA ARG A 243 -3.32 11.30 -6.15
C ARG A 243 -1.93 10.70 -6.26
N ARG A 244 -1.81 9.67 -7.09
CA ARG A 244 -0.50 9.24 -7.58
C ARG A 244 0.04 10.30 -8.55
N MET A 245 1.24 10.81 -8.29
CA MET A 245 1.91 11.73 -9.21
C MET A 245 2.50 10.96 -10.39
N TRP A 246 3.36 10.01 -10.07
CA TRP A 246 4.01 9.11 -11.03
C TRP A 246 4.56 7.88 -10.34
N THR A 247 4.83 6.87 -11.15
CA THR A 247 5.58 5.67 -10.75
C THR A 247 6.59 5.38 -11.85
N LYS A 248 7.83 5.12 -11.46
CA LYS A 248 8.93 4.78 -12.36
C LYS A 248 9.60 3.50 -11.89
N THR A 249 9.71 2.55 -12.79
CA THR A 249 10.44 1.29 -12.53
C THR A 249 11.95 1.53 -12.45
N ALA A 250 12.68 0.57 -11.89
CA ALA A 250 14.14 0.61 -11.87
C ALA A 250 14.74 0.79 -13.24
N ALA A 251 14.20 0.13 -14.26
CA ALA A 251 14.67 0.23 -15.64
C ALA A 251 14.47 1.65 -16.22
N GLU A 252 13.30 2.26 -16.02
CA GLU A 252 13.01 3.63 -16.46
C GLU A 252 13.89 4.69 -15.80
N LEU A 253 14.29 4.43 -14.53
CA LEU A 253 15.20 5.30 -13.79
C LEU A 253 16.68 4.99 -14.07
N GLY A 254 16.98 3.93 -14.82
CA GLY A 254 18.34 3.46 -15.08
C GLY A 254 19.03 2.92 -13.82
N PHE A 255 18.29 2.33 -12.90
CA PHE A 255 18.84 1.60 -11.76
C PHE A 255 19.32 0.23 -12.24
N THR A 256 20.59 -0.08 -12.02
CA THR A 256 21.21 -1.30 -12.58
C THR A 256 21.64 -2.32 -11.52
N THR A 257 21.67 -1.91 -10.26
CA THR A 257 22.21 -2.69 -9.15
C THR A 257 21.46 -2.40 -7.86
N ASN A 258 21.80 -3.12 -6.77
CA ASN A 258 21.26 -2.89 -5.42
C ASN A 258 21.90 -1.67 -4.71
N ASN A 259 22.18 -0.60 -5.41
CA ASN A 259 22.96 0.52 -4.87
C ASN A 259 22.13 1.77 -4.55
N GLU A 260 20.87 1.83 -4.99
CA GLU A 260 19.98 2.92 -4.66
C GLU A 260 19.41 2.70 -3.26
N THR A 261 19.84 3.50 -2.27
CA THR A 261 19.58 3.22 -0.85
C THR A 261 18.79 4.30 -0.13
N SER A 262 18.68 5.50 -0.68
CA SER A 262 18.01 6.61 -0.02
C SER A 262 17.45 7.62 -1.00
N ILE A 263 16.44 8.38 -0.58
CA ILE A 263 15.70 9.35 -1.38
C ILE A 263 15.43 10.62 -0.56
N ALA A 264 15.55 11.78 -1.20
CA ALA A 264 15.24 13.09 -0.63
C ALA A 264 14.63 14.01 -1.68
N VAL A 265 14.09 15.15 -1.24
CA VAL A 265 13.51 16.18 -2.11
C VAL A 265 14.14 17.54 -1.82
N THR A 266 14.48 18.28 -2.88
CA THR A 266 14.90 19.68 -2.79
C THR A 266 14.31 20.46 -3.95
N GLY A 267 13.61 21.58 -3.67
CA GLY A 267 12.93 22.35 -4.71
C GLY A 267 12.09 21.48 -5.65
N ASP A 268 12.38 21.56 -6.93
CA ASP A 268 11.69 20.80 -8.00
C ASP A 268 12.32 19.44 -8.31
N TYR A 269 13.13 18.91 -7.39
CA TYR A 269 13.93 17.71 -7.65
C TYR A 269 13.78 16.65 -6.57
N VAL A 270 13.84 15.40 -7.02
CA VAL A 270 14.05 14.21 -6.21
C VAL A 270 15.49 13.77 -6.38
N VAL A 271 16.15 13.44 -5.28
CA VAL A 271 17.56 13.02 -5.25
C VAL A 271 17.68 11.64 -4.66
N THR A 272 18.39 10.73 -5.31
CA THR A 272 18.68 9.39 -4.79
C THR A 272 20.17 9.16 -4.64
N VAL A 273 20.54 8.35 -3.66
CA VAL A 273 21.94 7.88 -3.49
C VAL A 273 22.18 6.64 -4.32
N VAL A 274 23.26 6.66 -5.11
CA VAL A 274 23.84 5.45 -5.68
C VAL A 274 25.11 5.10 -4.92
N ARG A 275 25.08 4.02 -4.19
CA ARG A 275 26.15 3.53 -3.31
C ARG A 275 27.26 2.84 -4.11
N THR A 276 27.93 3.57 -4.97
CA THR A 276 29.13 3.15 -5.70
C THR A 276 30.38 3.75 -5.05
N ASN A 277 31.56 3.47 -5.58
CA ASN A 277 32.79 4.13 -5.18
C ASN A 277 33.46 4.70 -6.44
N PRO A 278 33.48 6.03 -6.65
CA PRO A 278 32.83 7.05 -5.81
C PRO A 278 31.30 6.95 -5.83
N ALA A 279 30.67 7.36 -4.74
CA ALA A 279 29.21 7.47 -4.67
C ALA A 279 28.70 8.64 -5.53
N VAL A 280 27.46 8.56 -5.97
CA VAL A 280 26.81 9.56 -6.82
C VAL A 280 25.41 9.85 -6.30
N TYR A 281 25.00 11.11 -6.33
CA TYR A 281 23.61 11.48 -6.19
C TYR A 281 22.98 11.67 -7.57
N ARG A 282 21.87 10.98 -7.83
CA ARG A 282 21.11 11.10 -9.06
C ARG A 282 19.91 11.99 -8.83
N VAL A 283 19.72 12.94 -9.73
CA VAL A 283 18.69 13.96 -9.64
C VAL A 283 17.61 13.70 -10.69
N PHE A 284 16.36 13.74 -10.26
CA PHE A 284 15.18 13.56 -11.09
C PHE A 284 14.21 14.73 -10.89
N ASN A 285 13.43 15.05 -11.90
CA ASN A 285 12.36 16.04 -11.78
C ASN A 285 11.28 15.54 -10.80
N ARG A 286 10.92 16.35 -9.84
CA ARG A 286 9.98 16.03 -8.76
C ARG A 286 8.59 15.63 -9.25
N ASN A 287 8.11 16.30 -10.33
CA ASN A 287 6.75 16.12 -10.82
C ASN A 287 6.60 15.01 -11.86
N THR A 288 7.70 14.57 -12.50
CA THR A 288 7.65 13.62 -13.62
C THR A 288 8.52 12.38 -13.44
N GLY A 289 9.49 12.41 -12.51
CA GLY A 289 10.49 11.37 -12.37
C GLY A 289 11.52 11.32 -13.51
N ALA A 290 11.57 12.33 -14.38
CA ALA A 290 12.54 12.39 -15.47
C ALA A 290 13.95 12.66 -14.92
N PHE A 291 14.96 11.93 -15.43
CA PHE A 291 16.36 12.16 -15.05
C PHE A 291 16.83 13.55 -15.46
N VAL A 292 17.54 14.23 -14.57
CA VAL A 292 18.08 15.59 -14.81
C VAL A 292 19.61 15.55 -14.91
N LYS A 293 20.28 15.10 -13.86
CA LYS A 293 21.75 15.05 -13.79
C LYS A 293 22.26 14.17 -12.65
N ASN A 294 23.56 13.97 -12.61
CA ASN A 294 24.26 13.48 -11.44
C ASN A 294 24.91 14.65 -10.70
N MET A 295 24.89 14.59 -9.34
CA MET A 295 25.63 15.52 -8.49
C MET A 295 26.94 14.87 -8.08
N ALA A 296 28.05 15.61 -8.19
CA ALA A 296 29.33 15.22 -7.60
C ALA A 296 29.30 15.41 -6.09
N LEU A 297 29.88 14.48 -5.36
CA LEU A 297 29.95 14.53 -3.90
C LEU A 297 31.32 15.04 -3.44
N PRO A 298 31.41 15.78 -2.32
CA PRO A 298 32.66 16.36 -1.80
C PRO A 298 33.54 15.33 -1.07
N PHE A 299 33.13 14.06 -1.06
CA PHE A 299 33.83 12.98 -0.37
C PHE A 299 33.95 11.75 -1.27
N SER A 300 35.04 11.03 -1.13
CA SER A 300 35.28 9.76 -1.83
C SER A 300 34.82 8.53 -1.04
N ALA A 301 34.31 8.73 0.18
CA ALA A 301 33.80 7.65 1.01
C ALA A 301 32.43 7.16 0.52
N LEU A 302 32.04 5.98 0.99
CA LEU A 302 30.73 5.39 0.70
C LEU A 302 29.62 6.29 1.24
N ALA A 303 28.82 6.91 0.36
CA ALA A 303 27.58 7.57 0.74
C ALA A 303 26.49 6.53 0.92
N MET A 304 25.68 6.67 1.96
CA MET A 304 24.56 5.76 2.23
C MET A 304 23.22 6.47 2.23
N GLN A 305 23.17 7.71 2.71
CA GLN A 305 21.94 8.42 2.94
C GLN A 305 21.97 9.83 2.34
N VAL A 306 20.83 10.24 1.85
CA VAL A 306 20.42 11.61 1.60
C VAL A 306 19.02 11.80 2.15
N VAL A 307 18.80 12.85 2.92
CA VAL A 307 17.49 13.25 3.47
C VAL A 307 17.27 14.73 3.20
N ASN A 308 16.06 15.19 3.30
CA ASN A 308 15.74 16.62 3.28
C ASN A 308 15.30 17.10 4.66
N ASP A 309 15.67 18.32 4.97
CA ASP A 309 15.12 19.02 6.13
C ASP A 309 13.75 19.65 5.81
N SER A 310 13.14 20.35 6.79
CA SER A 310 11.81 20.95 6.63
C SER A 310 11.73 22.06 5.58
N GLU A 311 12.84 22.69 5.23
CA GLU A 311 12.92 23.76 4.23
C GLU A 311 13.52 23.30 2.89
N GLY A 312 13.74 21.98 2.74
CA GLY A 312 14.20 21.36 1.50
C GLY A 312 15.70 21.43 1.27
N ASN A 313 16.51 21.72 2.29
CA ASN A 313 17.96 21.52 2.16
C ASN A 313 18.26 20.02 2.10
N LEU A 314 19.18 19.62 1.23
CA LEU A 314 19.67 18.23 1.17
C LEU A 314 20.74 18.01 2.25
N ILE A 315 20.59 16.92 2.97
CA ILE A 315 21.55 16.49 4.00
C ILE A 315 22.02 15.10 3.63
N GLY A 316 23.31 15.00 3.29
CA GLY A 316 23.91 13.73 2.87
C GLY A 316 24.96 13.24 3.83
N SER A 317 25.02 11.93 4.05
CA SER A 317 26.00 11.33 4.97
C SER A 317 26.81 10.20 4.34
N THR A 318 28.02 10.00 4.90
CA THR A 318 28.82 8.80 4.64
C THR A 318 28.39 7.67 5.57
N PHE A 319 28.72 6.43 5.16
CA PHE A 319 28.75 5.30 6.09
C PHE A 319 30.12 5.26 6.81
N ALA A 320 30.09 5.10 8.12
CA ALA A 320 31.28 5.01 8.94
C ALA A 320 31.30 3.72 9.75
N GLY A 321 32.14 2.77 9.37
CA GLY A 321 32.51 1.63 10.22
C GLY A 321 33.30 2.08 11.47
N LYS A 322 33.70 1.14 12.32
CA LYS A 322 34.50 1.44 13.50
C LYS A 322 35.78 2.20 13.10
N ASN A 323 36.08 3.29 13.79
CA ASN A 323 37.17 4.23 13.52
C ASN A 323 37.07 4.97 12.17
N GLY A 324 35.96 4.78 11.42
CA GLY A 324 35.71 5.52 10.21
C GLY A 324 35.15 6.93 10.47
N LYS A 325 35.25 7.78 9.44
CA LYS A 325 34.70 9.13 9.48
C LYS A 325 33.22 9.14 9.09
N PHE A 326 32.39 9.61 10.00
CA PHE A 326 31.02 9.97 9.72
C PHE A 326 30.96 11.45 9.36
N LEU A 327 30.76 11.71 8.05
CA LEU A 327 30.72 13.05 7.49
C LEU A 327 29.26 13.34 7.12
N VAL A 328 28.78 14.52 7.47
CA VAL A 328 27.48 15.02 7.05
C VAL A 328 27.67 16.35 6.37
N TYR A 329 27.08 16.51 5.19
CA TYR A 329 27.10 17.74 4.41
C TYR A 329 25.68 18.21 4.13
N LYS A 330 25.53 19.53 3.94
CA LYS A 330 24.28 20.13 3.46
C LYS A 330 24.48 20.82 2.12
N TRP A 331 23.44 20.81 1.30
CA TRP A 331 23.29 21.59 0.07
C TRP A 331 21.97 22.36 0.16
N SER A 332 21.97 23.65 -0.20
CA SER A 332 20.73 24.43 -0.29
C SER A 332 19.90 24.08 -1.52
N ASP A 333 20.55 23.55 -2.56
CA ASP A 333 19.94 23.08 -3.81
C ASP A 333 20.90 22.12 -4.53
N ILE A 334 20.50 21.60 -5.69
CA ILE A 334 21.27 20.62 -6.47
C ILE A 334 22.54 21.17 -7.12
N ASP A 335 22.73 22.48 -7.16
CA ASP A 335 23.88 23.18 -7.74
C ASP A 335 24.75 23.87 -6.69
N ALA A 336 24.30 23.88 -5.43
CA ALA A 336 25.00 24.54 -4.35
C ALA A 336 26.32 23.85 -3.99
N THR A 337 27.28 24.63 -3.57
CA THR A 337 28.50 24.11 -2.94
C THR A 337 28.15 23.51 -1.57
N PRO A 338 28.49 22.25 -1.32
CA PRO A 338 28.18 21.60 -0.05
C PRO A 338 28.94 22.22 1.12
N VAL A 339 28.24 22.35 2.24
CA VAL A 339 28.80 22.79 3.53
C VAL A 339 28.87 21.62 4.47
N LYS A 340 30.05 21.34 5.01
CA LYS A 340 30.24 20.26 5.99
C LYS A 340 29.62 20.64 7.34
N LEU A 341 28.68 19.83 7.83
CA LEU A 341 28.02 20.01 9.12
C LEU A 341 28.68 19.18 10.22
N ILE A 342 29.00 17.91 9.95
CA ILE A 342 29.56 16.97 10.94
C ILE A 342 30.84 16.34 10.36
N ASP A 343 31.88 16.25 11.19
CA ASP A 343 33.13 15.50 10.92
C ASP A 343 33.50 14.73 12.19
N TRP A 344 32.82 13.62 12.42
CA TRP A 344 33.00 12.81 13.60
C TRP A 344 33.65 11.46 13.27
N THR A 345 34.54 11.00 14.12
CA THR A 345 35.13 9.66 14.01
C THR A 345 34.34 8.69 14.86
N ASN A 346 33.86 7.60 14.27
CA ASN A 346 33.09 6.56 14.97
C ASN A 346 34.03 5.77 15.93
N ASN A 347 34.32 6.35 17.05
CA ASN A 347 35.17 5.75 18.10
C ASN A 347 34.41 4.72 18.95
N ASN A 348 33.28 4.26 18.52
CA ASN A 348 32.29 3.60 19.34
C ASN A 348 32.88 2.64 20.40
N PRO A 349 32.80 2.99 21.69
CA PRO A 349 33.29 2.16 22.78
C PRO A 349 32.29 1.07 23.18
N ALA A 350 31.03 1.15 22.77
CA ALA A 350 30.05 0.16 23.13
C ALA A 350 30.32 -1.12 22.33
N ALA A 351 30.36 -2.24 23.00
CA ALA A 351 30.44 -3.56 22.40
C ALA A 351 29.27 -3.77 21.43
N ILE A 352 29.49 -3.45 20.18
CA ILE A 352 28.54 -3.67 19.12
C ILE A 352 28.82 -5.03 18.54
N THR A 353 27.82 -5.88 18.54
CA THR A 353 27.85 -7.09 17.74
C THR A 353 27.66 -6.68 16.26
N GLY A 354 28.53 -7.08 15.38
CA GLY A 354 28.52 -6.72 13.98
C GLY A 354 29.57 -5.67 13.59
N ASP A 355 29.34 -4.95 12.47
CA ASP A 355 30.30 -4.00 11.91
C ASP A 355 30.36 -2.65 12.66
N GLY A 356 29.43 -2.41 13.57
CA GLY A 356 29.37 -1.18 14.35
C GLY A 356 29.15 0.09 13.51
N GLY A 357 28.74 -0.07 12.25
CA GLY A 357 28.64 1.03 11.31
C GLY A 357 27.54 2.02 11.62
N VAL A 358 27.81 3.29 11.36
CA VAL A 358 26.91 4.42 11.54
C VAL A 358 26.57 5.02 10.17
N GLY A 359 25.33 5.49 9.98
CA GLY A 359 24.95 6.16 8.74
C GLY A 359 24.30 5.25 7.69
N ARG A 360 23.82 4.06 8.06
CA ARG A 360 22.95 3.26 7.18
C ARG A 360 21.56 3.88 7.04
N ARG A 361 21.09 4.53 8.09
CA ARG A 361 19.92 5.39 8.16
C ARG A 361 20.32 6.70 8.81
N LEU A 362 19.82 7.79 8.27
CA LEU A 362 19.92 9.13 8.84
C LEU A 362 18.57 9.78 8.70
N ASN A 363 18.06 10.33 9.78
CA ASN A 363 16.83 11.14 9.77
C ASN A 363 17.08 12.51 10.37
N ILE A 364 16.25 13.45 9.96
CA ILE A 364 16.29 14.82 10.42
C ILE A 364 14.88 15.33 10.68
N TYR A 365 14.76 16.22 11.67
CA TYR A 365 13.58 17.04 11.87
C TYR A 365 13.99 18.48 12.13
N GLY A 366 13.33 19.43 11.47
CA GLY A 366 13.60 20.86 11.57
C GLY A 366 14.42 21.39 10.38
N ASP A 367 14.89 22.61 10.48
CA ASP A 367 15.68 23.32 9.47
C ASP A 367 17.13 23.49 9.96
N VAL A 368 18.08 23.01 9.19
CA VAL A 368 19.52 23.07 9.52
C VAL A 368 20.09 24.50 9.53
N ASN A 369 19.35 25.47 9.00
CA ASN A 369 19.73 26.88 9.05
C ASN A 369 19.22 27.57 10.33
N THR A 370 18.37 26.92 11.11
CA THR A 370 17.82 27.42 12.36
C THR A 370 17.96 26.40 13.48
N ASN A 371 17.03 25.45 13.59
CA ASN A 371 17.04 24.40 14.60
C ASN A 371 16.69 23.05 13.98
N ALA A 372 17.51 22.04 14.23
CA ALA A 372 17.28 20.69 13.76
C ALA A 372 17.83 19.64 14.73
N VAL A 373 17.26 18.45 14.65
CA VAL A 373 17.79 17.23 15.29
C VAL A 373 18.06 16.20 14.22
N LEU A 374 19.28 15.65 14.22
CA LEU A 374 19.69 14.55 13.37
C LEU A 374 19.87 13.28 14.21
N MET A 375 19.35 12.16 13.74
CA MET A 375 19.50 10.87 14.38
C MET A 375 19.96 9.81 13.38
N THR A 376 20.84 8.90 13.83
CA THR A 376 21.25 7.71 13.08
C THR A 376 21.49 6.57 14.04
N THR A 377 21.28 5.33 13.60
CA THR A 377 21.47 4.14 14.43
C THR A 377 22.82 3.51 14.20
N GLY A 378 23.36 2.84 15.21
CA GLY A 378 24.50 1.95 15.06
C GLY A 378 24.07 0.58 14.54
N GLY A 379 24.75 0.06 13.53
CA GLY A 379 24.44 -1.24 12.94
C GLY A 379 24.53 -2.39 13.94
N GLN A 380 23.51 -3.22 14.04
CA GLN A 380 23.39 -4.35 14.97
C GLN A 380 23.69 -3.97 16.43
N SER A 381 23.13 -2.87 16.89
CA SER A 381 23.32 -2.36 18.25
C SER A 381 22.01 -1.84 18.85
N THR A 382 22.09 -1.40 20.10
CA THR A 382 21.00 -0.65 20.77
C THR A 382 21.24 0.86 20.72
N ILE A 383 22.31 1.28 20.03
CA ILE A 383 22.81 2.64 20.10
C ILE A 383 22.20 3.51 19.00
N ILE A 384 21.76 4.70 19.40
CA ILE A 384 21.33 5.79 18.51
C ILE A 384 22.26 6.96 18.77
N TYR A 385 22.72 7.59 17.71
CA TYR A 385 23.54 8.80 17.76
C TYR A 385 22.68 10.00 17.40
N LYS A 386 22.73 11.05 18.23
CA LYS A 386 21.93 12.27 18.07
C LYS A 386 22.82 13.50 18.02
N TRP A 387 22.61 14.34 17.01
CA TRP A 387 23.18 15.68 16.92
C TRP A 387 22.08 16.73 16.92
N ARG A 388 22.45 17.92 17.34
CA ARG A 388 21.55 19.07 17.34
C ARG A 388 22.18 20.25 16.64
N ILE A 389 21.36 20.96 15.91
CA ILE A 389 21.65 22.28 15.36
C ILE A 389 20.76 23.28 16.11
N ALA A 390 21.37 24.37 16.58
CA ALA A 390 20.68 25.48 17.24
C ALA A 390 21.18 26.80 16.65
N ASN A 391 20.25 27.68 16.27
CA ASN A 391 20.56 28.96 15.61
C ASN A 391 21.46 28.78 14.38
N GLY A 392 21.25 27.76 13.58
CA GLY A 392 22.01 27.44 12.38
C GLY A 392 23.43 26.86 12.61
N ALA A 393 23.82 26.59 13.85
CA ALA A 393 25.12 26.05 14.19
C ALA A 393 25.02 24.68 14.87
N LEU A 394 25.95 23.79 14.55
CA LEU A 394 26.09 22.49 15.23
C LEU A 394 26.44 22.70 16.70
N VAL A 395 25.63 22.20 17.62
CA VAL A 395 25.84 22.34 19.05
C VAL A 395 27.11 21.61 19.52
N SER A 396 27.37 20.42 18.97
CA SER A 396 28.55 19.62 19.23
C SER A 396 28.84 18.70 18.06
N ASN A 397 30.11 18.57 17.68
CA ASN A 397 30.56 17.60 16.71
C ASN A 397 30.54 16.16 17.25
N THR A 398 30.62 15.99 18.58
CA THR A 398 30.44 14.70 19.25
C THR A 398 28.93 14.47 19.48
N PRO A 399 28.38 13.33 19.05
CA PRO A 399 26.97 13.04 19.25
C PRO A 399 26.65 12.77 20.72
N GLU A 400 25.42 13.00 21.08
CA GLU A 400 24.78 12.33 22.21
C GLU A 400 24.60 10.85 21.85
N VAL A 401 25.01 9.96 22.75
CA VAL A 401 24.90 8.51 22.58
C VAL A 401 23.75 8.01 23.42
N ILE A 402 22.72 7.53 22.76
CA ILE A 402 21.48 7.03 23.36
C ILE A 402 21.53 5.51 23.32
N ASN A 403 21.23 4.86 24.46
CA ASN A 403 21.01 3.42 24.52
C ASN A 403 19.50 3.16 24.58
N TYR A 404 18.94 2.66 23.49
CA TYR A 404 17.53 2.28 23.41
C TYR A 404 17.23 1.07 24.30
N LYS A 405 16.24 1.18 25.19
CA LYS A 405 16.04 0.24 26.30
C LYS A 405 14.94 -0.80 26.08
N SER A 406 14.02 -0.54 25.17
CA SER A 406 12.81 -1.34 25.01
C SER A 406 12.85 -2.29 23.81
N ILE A 407 13.99 -2.94 23.56
CA ILE A 407 14.10 -3.89 22.45
C ILE A 407 13.09 -5.02 22.61
N VAL A 408 12.27 -5.24 21.58
CA VAL A 408 11.27 -6.28 21.48
C VAL A 408 11.75 -7.36 20.51
N GLY A 409 11.52 -8.61 20.84
CA GLY A 409 11.76 -9.74 19.95
C GLY A 409 12.92 -10.63 20.36
N GLY A 410 12.59 -11.78 20.63
CA GLY A 410 13.12 -13.01 21.17
C GLY A 410 14.59 -13.30 21.13
N ALA A 411 15.33 -13.26 20.15
CA ALA A 411 16.71 -13.77 20.11
C ALA A 411 17.79 -12.71 19.88
N ALA A 412 17.41 -11.51 19.49
CA ALA A 412 18.35 -10.44 19.20
C ALA A 412 18.30 -9.37 20.28
N SER A 413 19.40 -9.20 20.97
CA SER A 413 19.59 -8.10 21.95
C SER A 413 19.89 -6.76 21.25
N PHE A 414 19.51 -6.55 20.00
CA PHE A 414 19.87 -5.38 19.22
C PHE A 414 18.88 -5.08 18.08
N MET A 415 18.88 -3.84 17.64
CA MET A 415 18.18 -3.37 16.46
C MET A 415 18.94 -3.79 15.20
N GLY A 416 18.52 -4.41 14.23
CA GLY A 416 19.21 -4.86 13.01
C GLY A 416 20.10 -3.81 12.32
N TYR A 417 20.53 -4.07 11.11
CA TYR A 417 21.37 -3.14 10.34
C TYR A 417 20.61 -1.91 9.82
N ASN A 418 19.34 -2.05 9.51
CA ASN A 418 18.53 -1.02 8.87
C ASN A 418 17.55 -0.35 9.84
N ALA A 419 17.87 -0.35 11.13
CA ALA A 419 17.06 0.36 12.11
C ALA A 419 17.03 1.86 11.81
N ASP A 420 15.88 2.45 12.04
CA ASP A 420 15.59 3.84 11.74
C ASP A 420 15.13 4.58 13.00
N ALA A 421 15.60 5.79 13.21
CA ALA A 421 15.24 6.62 14.36
C ALA A 421 14.87 8.02 13.86
N GLN A 422 13.56 8.31 13.84
CA GLN A 422 12.99 9.53 13.29
C GLN A 422 12.60 10.51 14.41
N PRO A 423 13.32 11.63 14.60
CA PRO A 423 12.94 12.65 15.57
C PRO A 423 11.63 13.35 15.18
N THR A 424 10.86 13.80 16.17
CA THR A 424 9.53 14.43 15.96
C THR A 424 9.46 15.91 16.31
N SER A 425 10.55 16.47 16.82
CA SER A 425 10.67 17.90 17.13
C SER A 425 12.14 18.35 17.14
N THR A 426 12.36 19.66 17.22
CA THR A 426 13.70 20.27 17.37
C THR A 426 14.19 20.36 18.81
N ASN A 427 13.42 19.86 19.77
CA ASN A 427 13.75 19.91 21.20
C ASN A 427 14.93 19.00 21.52
N ALA A 428 15.69 19.35 22.56
CA ALA A 428 16.81 18.53 23.02
C ALA A 428 16.40 17.11 23.39
N ASN A 429 15.28 16.96 24.07
CA ASN A 429 14.71 15.68 24.48
C ASN A 429 13.51 15.31 23.59
N THR A 430 13.68 15.45 22.27
CA THR A 430 12.63 15.10 21.32
C THR A 430 12.24 13.63 21.43
N ASP A 431 10.94 13.37 21.47
CA ASP A 431 10.44 12.03 21.21
C ASP A 431 10.82 11.63 19.78
N TYR A 432 10.93 10.35 19.52
CA TYR A 432 11.27 9.84 18.21
C TYR A 432 10.57 8.52 17.91
N PHE A 433 10.27 8.27 16.64
CA PHE A 433 9.85 6.96 16.20
C PHE A 433 11.08 6.08 16.02
N ILE A 434 11.01 4.86 16.52
CA ILE A 434 11.97 3.79 16.24
C ILE A 434 11.32 2.78 15.31
N ASN A 435 12.04 2.37 14.28
CA ASN A 435 11.59 1.35 13.34
C ASN A 435 12.75 0.40 13.05
N TYR A 436 12.59 -0.85 13.39
CA TYR A 436 13.53 -1.91 13.03
C TYR A 436 12.77 -3.21 12.85
N GLN A 437 13.11 -3.94 11.83
CA GLN A 437 12.58 -5.21 11.31
C GLN A 437 11.27 -5.76 11.92
N PHE A 438 11.10 -5.75 13.24
CA PHE A 438 9.98 -6.34 13.99
C PHE A 438 9.23 -5.36 14.88
N GLU A 439 9.68 -4.14 14.96
CA GLU A 439 9.09 -3.15 15.85
C GLU A 439 9.03 -1.77 15.21
N ILE A 440 7.90 -1.13 15.40
CA ILE A 440 7.74 0.29 15.18
C ILE A 440 7.01 0.90 16.38
N GLY A 441 7.53 1.98 16.92
CA GLY A 441 6.93 2.61 18.10
C GLY A 441 7.44 4.02 18.35
N LEU A 442 6.71 4.74 19.19
CA LEU A 442 7.10 6.05 19.69
C LEU A 442 7.89 5.87 20.99
N VAL A 443 9.03 6.53 21.07
CA VAL A 443 9.98 6.47 22.19
C VAL A 443 10.03 7.82 22.88
N ASN A 444 9.99 7.81 24.21
CA ASN A 444 10.19 9.01 25.02
C ASN A 444 11.63 9.50 24.92
N GLY A 445 11.83 10.76 24.53
CA GLY A 445 13.15 11.35 24.30
C GLY A 445 14.00 11.59 25.55
N THR A 446 13.46 11.37 26.76
CA THR A 446 14.18 11.51 28.03
C THR A 446 14.53 10.15 28.62
N SER A 447 13.57 9.22 28.68
CA SER A 447 13.80 7.87 29.26
C SER A 447 14.42 6.90 28.27
N HIS A 448 14.27 7.15 26.97
CA HIS A 448 14.64 6.27 25.86
C HIS A 448 13.97 4.89 25.93
N GLU A 449 12.75 4.89 26.45
CA GLU A 449 11.86 3.74 26.51
C GLU A 449 10.68 3.95 25.59
N ARG A 450 10.18 2.86 25.00
CA ARG A 450 8.99 2.90 24.16
C ARG A 450 7.76 3.26 25.00
N THR A 451 7.07 4.30 24.63
CA THR A 451 5.80 4.71 25.26
C THR A 451 4.61 4.00 24.65
N ILE A 452 4.62 3.80 23.35
CA ILE A 452 3.55 3.12 22.62
C ILE A 452 4.11 2.47 21.35
N GLY A 453 3.73 1.23 21.09
CA GLY A 453 4.03 0.51 19.84
C GLY A 453 2.80 0.38 18.97
N PHE A 454 3.03 0.13 17.70
CA PHE A 454 1.95 -0.13 16.74
C PHE A 454 1.34 -1.51 17.02
N ALA A 455 0.02 -1.57 17.19
CA ALA A 455 -0.66 -2.83 17.46
C ALA A 455 -0.58 -3.76 16.24
N ASN A 456 -0.34 -5.05 16.51
CA ASN A 456 -0.30 -6.09 15.48
C ASN A 456 0.58 -5.71 14.27
N GLU A 457 1.79 -5.30 14.52
CA GLU A 457 2.73 -4.80 13.52
C GLU A 457 2.83 -5.69 12.28
N THR A 458 2.95 -7.01 12.47
CA THR A 458 3.02 -7.97 11.36
C THR A 458 1.75 -7.99 10.52
N ALA A 459 0.56 -7.92 11.14
CA ALA A 459 -0.71 -7.96 10.43
C ALA A 459 -1.00 -6.62 9.71
N ASN A 460 -0.62 -5.49 10.34
CA ASN A 460 -0.94 -4.16 9.83
C ASN A 460 0.14 -3.59 8.91
N PHE A 461 1.41 -3.98 9.10
CA PHE A 461 2.57 -3.39 8.42
C PHE A 461 3.32 -4.36 7.52
N GLY A 462 2.83 -5.58 7.33
CA GLY A 462 3.54 -6.62 6.62
C GLY A 462 4.63 -7.26 7.50
N ILE A 463 5.54 -8.00 6.88
CA ILE A 463 6.48 -8.85 7.63
C ILE A 463 7.70 -8.05 8.08
N PHE A 464 8.08 -7.02 7.31
CA PHE A 464 9.22 -6.15 7.60
C PHE A 464 8.94 -4.71 7.19
N HIS A 465 9.50 -3.77 7.93
CA HIS A 465 9.44 -2.33 7.69
C HIS A 465 10.76 -1.70 8.13
N PHE A 466 11.35 -0.84 7.31
CA PHE A 466 12.71 -0.36 7.56
C PHE A 466 12.93 1.14 7.39
N ALA A 467 12.05 1.83 6.69
CA ALA A 467 12.19 3.25 6.45
C ALA A 467 10.97 4.00 6.94
N THR A 468 11.22 5.10 7.62
CA THR A 468 10.19 6.02 8.11
C THR A 468 10.58 7.46 7.81
N ASP A 469 9.57 8.30 7.58
CA ASP A 469 9.74 9.74 7.60
C ASP A 469 8.52 10.40 8.24
N TYR A 470 8.72 11.57 8.84
CA TYR A 470 7.72 12.23 9.67
C TYR A 470 7.59 13.71 9.33
N VAL A 471 6.35 14.18 9.26
CA VAL A 471 6.04 15.59 9.01
C VAL A 471 4.83 16.06 9.80
N VAL A 472 4.78 17.36 10.05
CA VAL A 472 3.56 18.06 10.48
C VAL A 472 2.97 18.79 9.26
N PHE A 473 1.74 18.45 8.90
CA PHE A 473 1.03 19.05 7.78
C PHE A 473 -0.43 19.28 8.14
N ASN A 474 -0.93 20.48 7.87
CA ASN A 474 -2.32 20.88 8.12
C ASN A 474 -2.83 20.46 9.51
N ASN A 475 -2.12 20.87 10.56
CA ASN A 475 -2.41 20.59 11.98
C ASN A 475 -2.42 19.10 12.38
N ALA A 476 -2.01 18.20 11.50
CA ALA A 476 -1.86 16.78 11.77
C ALA A 476 -0.40 16.33 11.67
N LYS A 477 -0.06 15.26 12.36
CA LYS A 477 1.27 14.62 12.35
C LYS A 477 1.19 13.33 11.54
N PHE A 478 2.02 13.22 10.52
CA PHE A 478 2.04 12.07 9.63
C PHE A 478 3.34 11.31 9.71
N LEU A 479 3.25 9.99 9.70
CA LEU A 479 4.36 9.07 9.56
C LEU A 479 4.19 8.26 8.28
N ALA A 480 5.14 8.37 7.37
CA ALA A 480 5.23 7.49 6.21
C ALA A 480 6.12 6.29 6.52
N ILE A 481 5.75 5.13 6.05
CA ILE A 481 6.46 3.87 6.30
C ILE A 481 6.57 3.07 5.00
N GLN A 482 7.78 2.62 4.66
CA GLN A 482 7.97 1.59 3.67
C GLN A 482 7.78 0.21 4.30
N LYS A 483 6.86 -0.58 3.75
CA LYS A 483 6.51 -1.93 4.23
C LYS A 483 6.82 -2.97 3.17
N PHE A 484 7.44 -4.07 3.56
CA PHE A 484 7.63 -5.24 2.69
C PHE A 484 6.56 -6.29 2.94
N VAL A 485 5.92 -6.76 1.89
CA VAL A 485 4.74 -7.64 1.97
C VAL A 485 5.11 -9.13 1.90
N LYS A 486 6.31 -9.45 1.40
CA LYS A 486 6.80 -10.82 1.30
C LYS A 486 8.16 -11.00 1.95
N THR A 487 8.30 -12.10 2.69
CA THR A 487 9.57 -12.52 3.29
C THR A 487 10.60 -12.93 2.25
N PHE A 488 11.87 -12.72 2.61
CA PHE A 488 13.09 -13.26 2.00
C PHE A 488 13.48 -12.76 0.61
N SER A 489 12.60 -12.18 -0.18
CA SER A 489 12.99 -11.52 -1.42
C SER A 489 13.03 -10.01 -1.32
N TYR A 490 12.23 -9.41 -0.43
CA TYR A 490 12.07 -7.96 -0.24
C TYR A 490 11.95 -7.19 -1.56
N ASN A 491 11.37 -7.82 -2.57
CA ASN A 491 11.22 -7.22 -3.89
C ASN A 491 9.86 -6.59 -4.11
N ASN A 492 9.05 -6.47 -3.07
CA ASN A 492 7.76 -5.81 -3.12
C ASN A 492 7.52 -4.98 -1.86
N ALA A 493 7.06 -3.78 -2.06
CA ALA A 493 6.81 -2.83 -0.99
C ALA A 493 5.47 -2.11 -1.16
N VAL A 494 4.93 -1.66 -0.04
CA VAL A 494 3.74 -0.79 0.05
C VAL A 494 4.13 0.46 0.82
N LEU A 495 3.78 1.62 0.28
CA LEU A 495 3.85 2.87 1.01
C LEU A 495 2.63 2.98 1.93
N GLY A 496 2.85 3.08 3.23
CA GLY A 496 1.82 3.41 4.22
C GLY A 496 1.95 4.84 4.73
N LEU A 497 0.84 5.55 4.88
CA LEU A 497 0.78 6.86 5.53
C LEU A 497 -0.17 6.79 6.73
N TYR A 498 0.31 7.24 7.89
CA TYR A 498 -0.39 7.13 9.16
C TYR A 498 -0.54 8.49 9.84
N ASP A 499 -1.74 8.81 10.32
CA ASP A 499 -1.98 9.95 11.21
C ASP A 499 -1.60 9.55 12.65
N VAL A 500 -0.50 10.10 13.12
CA VAL A 500 0.06 9.88 14.46
C VAL A 500 -0.11 11.09 15.38
N THR A 501 -1.07 11.95 15.10
CA THR A 501 -1.31 13.18 15.89
C THR A 501 -1.70 12.84 17.32
N GLU A 502 -2.54 11.83 17.50
CA GLU A 502 -2.97 11.34 18.80
C GLU A 502 -2.29 9.99 19.10
N ASN A 503 -1.51 9.92 20.17
CA ASN A 503 -0.80 8.69 20.54
C ASN A 503 -1.74 7.49 20.67
N ALA A 504 -3.00 7.69 21.11
CA ALA A 504 -3.99 6.63 21.22
C ALA A 504 -4.31 5.94 19.88
N LYS A 505 -4.17 6.65 18.74
CA LYS A 505 -4.39 6.07 17.40
C LYS A 505 -3.31 5.05 17.03
N ILE A 506 -2.08 5.24 17.49
CA ILE A 506 -0.93 4.39 17.16
C ILE A 506 -1.18 2.92 17.53
N ASN A 507 -1.98 2.68 18.57
CA ASN A 507 -2.29 1.33 19.05
C ASN A 507 -3.60 0.73 18.47
N LEU A 508 -4.20 1.37 17.45
CA LEU A 508 -5.39 0.82 16.80
C LEU A 508 -5.03 -0.41 15.96
N SER A 509 -5.81 -1.47 16.08
CA SER A 509 -5.70 -2.64 15.23
C SER A 509 -6.52 -2.47 13.95
N ALA A 510 -6.18 -3.21 12.89
CA ALA A 510 -6.93 -3.19 11.63
C ALA A 510 -8.41 -3.61 11.78
N ALA A 511 -8.77 -4.30 12.86
CA ALA A 511 -10.15 -4.66 13.17
C ALA A 511 -10.94 -3.53 13.84
N ASP A 512 -10.29 -2.47 14.30
CA ASP A 512 -10.96 -1.33 14.93
C ASP A 512 -11.67 -0.48 13.86
N PRO A 513 -12.95 -0.11 14.05
CA PRO A 513 -13.67 0.75 13.11
C PRO A 513 -12.98 2.11 12.86
N LYS A 514 -12.22 2.61 13.84
CA LYS A 514 -11.46 3.86 13.75
C LYS A 514 -10.10 3.70 13.04
N TYR A 515 -9.70 2.49 12.67
CA TYR A 515 -8.40 2.23 12.04
C TYR A 515 -8.14 3.11 10.81
N LYS A 516 -9.18 3.41 10.03
CA LYS A 516 -9.09 4.31 8.86
C LYS A 516 -8.73 5.75 9.22
N THR A 517 -8.90 6.18 10.46
CA THR A 517 -8.45 7.51 10.93
C THR A 517 -6.99 7.50 11.35
N PHE A 518 -6.38 6.34 11.46
CA PHE A 518 -4.97 6.12 11.71
C PHE A 518 -4.22 5.77 10.43
N ASN A 519 -4.60 4.69 9.75
CA ASN A 519 -4.06 4.34 8.44
C ASN A 519 -4.81 5.11 7.35
N ILE A 520 -4.24 6.26 6.96
CA ILE A 520 -4.83 7.20 6.01
C ILE A 520 -4.73 6.69 4.58
N TYR A 521 -3.62 6.02 4.24
CA TYR A 521 -3.35 5.56 2.89
C TYR A 521 -2.41 4.34 2.88
N ASN A 522 -2.69 3.42 1.97
CA ASN A 522 -1.75 2.41 1.53
C ASN A 522 -1.70 2.43 0.00
N SER A 523 -0.49 2.45 -0.56
CA SER A 523 -0.34 2.28 -2.01
C SER A 523 -0.71 0.87 -2.43
N GLU A 524 -0.90 0.67 -3.74
CA GLU A 524 -0.77 -0.65 -4.33
C GLU A 524 0.63 -1.22 -4.09
N GLU A 525 0.74 -2.54 -4.18
CA GLU A 525 2.01 -3.23 -4.07
C GLU A 525 2.93 -2.83 -5.24
N PHE A 526 4.09 -2.29 -4.91
CA PHE A 526 5.12 -1.90 -5.87
C PHE A 526 6.16 -3.00 -5.98
N LEU A 527 6.35 -3.53 -7.19
CA LEU A 527 7.17 -4.70 -7.44
C LEU A 527 8.55 -4.32 -7.99
N GLY A 528 9.59 -4.87 -7.38
CA GLY A 528 10.96 -4.81 -7.90
C GLY A 528 11.25 -5.92 -8.91
N ALA A 529 12.11 -5.64 -9.88
CA ALA A 529 12.48 -6.57 -10.93
C ALA A 529 13.30 -7.78 -10.42
N THR A 530 14.06 -7.59 -9.36
CA THR A 530 14.95 -8.62 -8.78
C THR A 530 14.85 -8.64 -7.26
N ALA A 531 15.37 -9.70 -6.64
CA ALA A 531 15.42 -9.81 -5.19
C ALA A 531 16.29 -8.71 -4.57
N ASN A 532 15.78 -8.11 -3.51
CA ASN A 532 16.47 -7.15 -2.67
C ASN A 532 16.84 -7.80 -1.34
N SER A 533 17.92 -8.59 -1.33
CA SER A 533 18.27 -9.48 -0.22
C SER A 533 18.54 -8.76 1.12
N SER A 534 18.78 -7.44 1.09
CA SER A 534 19.03 -6.63 2.29
C SER A 534 17.79 -5.86 2.77
N GLY A 535 16.65 -5.95 2.08
CA GLY A 535 15.43 -5.21 2.42
C GLY A 535 15.66 -3.69 2.40
N THR A 536 16.46 -3.20 1.45
CA THR A 536 16.78 -1.77 1.37
C THR A 536 15.76 -1.03 0.53
N GLY A 537 15.65 0.23 0.79
CA GLY A 537 14.77 1.20 0.18
C GLY A 537 14.64 2.37 1.12
N ASP A 538 13.79 3.32 0.81
CA ASP A 538 13.62 4.52 1.63
C ASP A 538 12.26 5.16 1.39
N VAL A 539 11.89 6.07 2.28
CA VAL A 539 10.70 6.91 2.13
C VAL A 539 11.04 8.32 2.55
N CYS A 540 10.56 9.31 1.83
CA CYS A 540 10.66 10.70 2.26
C CYS A 540 9.36 11.46 2.05
N ILE A 541 9.12 12.44 2.90
CA ILE A 541 8.01 13.38 2.83
C ILE A 541 8.57 14.78 2.58
N ALA A 542 7.97 15.50 1.63
CA ALA A 542 8.29 16.89 1.41
C ALA A 542 7.03 17.70 1.16
N LEU A 543 6.94 18.88 1.78
CA LEU A 543 5.88 19.83 1.47
C LEU A 543 6.20 20.57 0.18
N THR A 544 5.18 21.01 -0.53
CA THR A 544 5.34 21.98 -1.62
C THR A 544 5.72 23.35 -1.05
N PRO A 545 6.38 24.23 -1.82
CA PRO A 545 6.80 25.55 -1.31
C PRO A 545 5.66 26.39 -0.72
N ASP A 546 4.44 26.27 -1.27
CA ASP A 546 3.22 26.91 -0.76
C ASP A 546 2.66 26.23 0.50
N LYS A 547 3.21 25.07 0.89
CA LYS A 547 2.75 24.22 2.01
C LYS A 547 1.26 23.80 1.91
N GLU A 548 0.71 23.82 0.69
CA GLU A 548 -0.67 23.38 0.42
C GLU A 548 -0.77 21.87 0.12
N ARG A 549 0.38 21.22 -0.16
CA ARG A 549 0.45 19.80 -0.51
C ARG A 549 1.61 19.12 0.20
N MET A 550 1.37 17.89 0.56
CA MET A 550 2.36 16.96 1.09
C MET A 550 2.63 15.88 0.03
N GLN A 551 3.86 15.72 -0.38
CA GLN A 551 4.28 14.70 -1.34
C GLN A 551 5.13 13.65 -0.64
N VAL A 552 4.83 12.39 -0.92
CA VAL A 552 5.50 11.24 -0.32
C VAL A 552 6.11 10.40 -1.43
N PHE A 553 7.39 10.12 -1.29
CA PHE A 553 8.17 9.34 -2.25
C PHE A 553 8.67 8.08 -1.57
N MET A 554 8.44 6.93 -2.22
CA MET A 554 8.98 5.64 -1.76
C MET A 554 9.95 5.11 -2.80
N LEU A 555 11.19 4.90 -2.39
CA LEU A 555 12.23 4.21 -3.16
C LEU A 555 12.24 2.74 -2.75
N LEU A 556 12.05 1.84 -3.70
CA LEU A 556 12.34 0.42 -3.54
C LEU A 556 13.63 0.10 -4.29
N THR A 557 14.68 -0.31 -3.58
CA THR A 557 15.94 -0.77 -4.20
C THR A 557 15.63 -1.89 -5.19
N ASN A 558 16.12 -1.79 -6.42
CA ASN A 558 15.77 -2.65 -7.58
C ASN A 558 14.33 -2.56 -8.09
N GLY A 559 13.48 -1.76 -7.48
CA GLY A 559 12.09 -1.57 -7.90
C GLY A 559 11.87 -0.28 -8.67
N GLY A 560 12.39 0.81 -8.14
CA GLY A 560 12.18 2.15 -8.66
C GLY A 560 11.57 3.10 -7.62
N ILE A 561 10.80 4.08 -8.08
CA ILE A 561 10.21 5.11 -7.22
C ILE A 561 8.71 5.23 -7.48
N LEU A 562 7.95 5.34 -6.39
CA LEU A 562 6.55 5.72 -6.37
C LEU A 562 6.42 7.10 -5.73
N ALA A 563 5.70 8.02 -6.38
CA ALA A 563 5.42 9.37 -5.90
C ALA A 563 3.91 9.58 -5.72
N HIS A 564 3.50 10.04 -4.55
CA HIS A 564 2.12 10.30 -4.20
C HIS A 564 1.95 11.70 -3.56
N GLU A 565 0.84 12.36 -3.85
CA GLU A 565 0.55 13.71 -3.34
C GLU A 565 -0.76 13.72 -2.55
N PHE A 566 -0.74 14.42 -1.45
CA PHE A 566 -1.89 14.69 -0.57
C PHE A 566 -2.09 16.18 -0.43
N THR A 567 -3.34 16.65 -0.49
CA THR A 567 -3.69 18.06 -0.33
C THR A 567 -4.43 18.27 0.97
N LYS A 568 -4.56 19.52 1.39
CA LYS A 568 -5.46 19.92 2.50
C LYS A 568 -6.83 20.38 2.02
N TYR A 569 -7.24 19.91 0.85
CA TYR A 569 -8.52 20.23 0.25
C TYR A 569 -9.36 18.98 0.03
N THR A 570 -10.67 19.13 0.15
CA THR A 570 -11.67 18.09 -0.12
C THR A 570 -12.66 18.57 -1.17
N PRO A 571 -13.23 17.65 -1.95
CA PRO A 571 -14.30 17.98 -2.89
C PRO A 571 -15.48 18.70 -2.26
#